data_aba78ad5b672f8225353c016eb802abb
#
_entry.id   aba78ad5b672f8225353c016eb802abb
#
_cell.length_a   1.000
_cell.length_b   1.000
_cell.length_c   1.000
_cell.angle_alpha   90.00
_cell.angle_beta   90.00
_cell.angle_gamma   90.00
#
_symmetry.space_group_name_H-M   'P 1'
#
loop_
_entity.id
_entity.type
_entity.pdbx_description
1 polymer ?
#
loop_
_entity_poly.entity_id
_entity_poly.type
_entity_poly.pdbx_seq_one_letter_code
_entity_poly.pdbx_strand_id
1 'polypeptide(L)'
;MLECRTYSYAELSALLHTRDRQGIVRRFERWEVKYTTTGRGTGQKFAITEIGNPFKVYCILDLGFSPQTDFTKLAFFTYYLLCDDEFQQLPSAQMEEYLRADGHTLSRQTISNYLLCLEAASLICRGFDYAPARIKLSSGFNFSISRFKSRP
;
A
#
# COMPACT_ATOMS: atom_id res chain seq x y z
N MET A 1 -8.68 5.05 -5.22
CA MET A 1 -7.89 3.86 -5.58
C MET A 1 -8.00 3.60 -7.08
N LEU A 2 -6.90 3.15 -7.71
CA LEU A 2 -6.91 2.76 -9.12
C LEU A 2 -7.59 1.39 -9.27
N GLU A 3 -8.55 1.30 -10.18
CA GLU A 3 -9.38 0.12 -10.41
C GLU A 3 -9.46 -0.22 -11.90
N CYS A 4 -9.86 -1.47 -12.21
CA CYS A 4 -10.11 -1.88 -13.59
C CYS A 4 -11.43 -1.28 -14.08
N ARG A 5 -11.37 -0.07 -14.61
CA ARG A 5 -12.49 0.64 -15.24
C ARG A 5 -11.97 1.68 -16.25
N THR A 6 -12.87 2.33 -16.93
CA THR A 6 -12.52 3.42 -17.84
C THR A 6 -12.42 4.74 -17.08
N TYR A 7 -11.32 5.44 -17.30
CA TYR A 7 -11.03 6.76 -16.76
C TYR A 7 -10.90 7.79 -17.88
N SER A 8 -11.33 9.01 -17.59
CA SER A 8 -10.96 10.16 -18.43
C SER A 8 -9.51 10.58 -18.16
N TYR A 9 -8.94 11.33 -19.10
CA TYR A 9 -7.61 11.92 -18.88
C TYR A 9 -7.56 12.79 -17.62
N ALA A 10 -8.59 13.60 -17.38
CA ALA A 10 -8.67 14.47 -16.21
C ALA A 10 -8.73 13.69 -14.89
N GLU A 11 -9.51 12.61 -14.84
CA GLU A 11 -9.57 11.72 -13.67
C GLU A 11 -8.21 11.10 -13.35
N LEU A 12 -7.50 10.58 -14.37
CA LEU A 12 -6.17 10.00 -14.16
C LEU A 12 -5.12 11.04 -13.79
N SER A 13 -5.16 12.22 -14.40
CA SER A 13 -4.26 13.32 -14.03
C SER A 13 -4.40 13.68 -12.55
N ALA A 14 -5.62 13.80 -12.06
CA ALA A 14 -5.89 14.09 -10.66
C ALA A 14 -5.47 12.93 -9.73
N LEU A 15 -5.85 11.69 -10.06
CA LEU A 15 -5.55 10.50 -9.26
C LEU A 15 -4.05 10.21 -9.15
N LEU A 16 -3.32 10.38 -10.25
CA LEU A 16 -1.89 10.11 -10.33
C LEU A 16 -1.00 11.33 -10.03
N HIS A 17 -1.60 12.48 -9.75
CA HIS A 17 -0.88 13.75 -9.53
C HIS A 17 0.14 14.05 -10.64
N THR A 18 -0.26 13.90 -11.89
CA THR A 18 0.57 14.19 -13.07
C THR A 18 -0.19 15.04 -14.06
N ARG A 19 0.51 15.95 -14.74
CA ARG A 19 -0.09 16.90 -15.68
C ARG A 19 0.05 16.48 -17.14
N ASP A 20 0.81 15.46 -17.41
CA ASP A 20 1.08 15.02 -18.78
C ASP A 20 0.76 13.55 -19.02
N ARG A 21 0.45 13.25 -20.29
CA ARG A 21 0.14 11.90 -20.74
C ARG A 21 1.32 10.94 -20.54
N GLN A 22 2.54 11.40 -20.76
CA GLN A 22 3.73 10.56 -20.61
C GLN A 22 3.92 10.14 -19.16
N GLY A 23 3.59 11.02 -18.21
CA GLY A 23 3.61 10.70 -16.78
C GLY A 23 2.64 9.57 -16.43
N ILE A 24 1.45 9.56 -17.03
CA ILE A 24 0.47 8.46 -16.88
C ILE A 24 1.04 7.17 -17.45
N VAL A 25 1.51 7.18 -18.69
CA VAL A 25 2.04 6.01 -19.38
C VAL A 25 3.23 5.39 -18.64
N ARG A 26 4.19 6.21 -18.21
CA ARG A 26 5.37 5.75 -17.44
C ARG A 26 4.98 5.08 -16.13
N ARG A 27 3.96 5.58 -15.44
CA ARG A 27 3.46 4.95 -14.21
C ARG A 27 2.78 3.63 -14.49
N PHE A 28 1.96 3.57 -15.53
CA PHE A 28 1.29 2.34 -15.94
C PHE A 28 2.30 1.26 -16.35
N GLU A 29 3.34 1.60 -17.10
CA GLU A 29 4.44 0.68 -17.42
C GLU A 29 5.14 0.17 -16.16
N ARG A 30 5.50 1.08 -15.25
CA ARG A 30 6.18 0.73 -13.99
C ARG A 30 5.34 -0.15 -13.08
N TRP A 31 4.03 0.01 -13.11
CA TRP A 31 3.08 -0.75 -12.27
C TRP A 31 2.46 -1.95 -13.00
N GLU A 32 2.91 -2.22 -14.21
CA GLU A 32 2.39 -3.32 -15.03
C GLU A 32 0.87 -3.23 -15.22
N VAL A 33 0.37 -2.02 -15.46
CA VAL A 33 -1.04 -1.76 -15.73
C VAL A 33 -1.29 -1.97 -17.22
N LYS A 34 -2.23 -2.85 -17.55
CA LYS A 34 -2.70 -3.04 -18.93
C LYS A 34 -3.92 -2.18 -19.19
N TYR A 35 -3.89 -1.47 -20.29
CA TYR A 35 -4.96 -0.55 -20.68
C TYR A 35 -5.08 -0.40 -22.19
N THR A 36 -6.24 0.07 -22.63
CA THR A 36 -6.49 0.52 -23.99
C THR A 36 -6.92 1.98 -23.98
N THR A 37 -6.65 2.71 -25.07
CA THR A 37 -7.02 4.13 -25.16
C THR A 37 -8.00 4.34 -26.31
N THR A 38 -8.93 5.27 -26.08
CA THR A 38 -9.86 5.76 -27.11
C THR A 38 -9.88 7.30 -27.10
N GLY A 39 -10.10 7.91 -28.25
CA GLY A 39 -10.09 9.37 -28.38
C GLY A 39 -8.70 9.99 -28.49
N ARG A 40 -8.63 11.31 -28.51
CA ARG A 40 -7.40 12.10 -28.66
C ARG A 40 -7.40 13.31 -27.74
N GLY A 41 -6.20 13.78 -27.41
CA GLY A 41 -6.01 14.98 -26.62
C GLY A 41 -6.66 14.88 -25.24
N THR A 42 -7.33 15.94 -24.81
CA THR A 42 -8.02 16.00 -23.51
C THR A 42 -9.26 15.13 -23.42
N GLY A 43 -9.80 14.69 -24.57
CA GLY A 43 -10.93 13.75 -24.65
C GLY A 43 -10.52 12.29 -24.60
N GLN A 44 -9.22 12.00 -24.47
CA GLN A 44 -8.72 10.61 -24.40
C GLN A 44 -9.23 9.89 -23.15
N LYS A 45 -9.67 8.64 -23.35
CA LYS A 45 -10.09 7.75 -22.26
C LYS A 45 -9.15 6.55 -22.17
N PHE A 46 -8.95 6.07 -20.96
CA PHE A 46 -8.10 4.93 -20.64
C PHE A 46 -8.95 3.85 -19.99
N ALA A 47 -9.10 2.73 -20.68
CA ALA A 47 -9.79 1.57 -20.12
C ALA A 47 -8.76 0.62 -19.51
N ILE A 48 -8.69 0.58 -18.19
CA ILE A 48 -7.78 -0.29 -17.46
C ILE A 48 -8.38 -1.69 -17.37
N THR A 49 -7.66 -2.68 -17.87
CA THR A 49 -8.09 -4.07 -17.92
C THR A 49 -7.42 -4.95 -16.88
N GLU A 50 -6.20 -4.61 -16.48
CA GLU A 50 -5.43 -5.38 -15.50
C GLU A 50 -4.45 -4.49 -14.75
N ILE A 51 -4.28 -4.73 -13.46
CA ILE A 51 -3.25 -4.10 -12.62
C ILE A 51 -2.35 -5.23 -12.10
N GLY A 52 -1.07 -5.24 -12.50
CA GLY A 52 -0.14 -6.32 -12.20
C GLY A 52 0.10 -6.51 -10.70
N ASN A 53 0.24 -5.42 -9.95
CA ASN A 53 0.37 -5.46 -8.49
C ASN A 53 -0.58 -4.45 -7.82
N PRO A 54 -1.85 -4.82 -7.59
CA PRO A 54 -2.84 -3.92 -6.98
C PRO A 54 -2.45 -3.44 -5.59
N PHE A 55 -1.82 -4.28 -4.78
CA PHE A 55 -1.37 -3.91 -3.43
C PHE A 55 -0.31 -2.80 -3.47
N LYS A 56 0.70 -2.92 -4.33
CA LYS A 56 1.72 -1.90 -4.54
C LYS A 56 1.11 -0.56 -4.95
N VAL A 57 0.24 -0.58 -5.94
CA VAL A 57 -0.43 0.63 -6.45
C VAL A 57 -1.27 1.29 -5.36
N TYR A 58 -2.02 0.51 -4.60
CA TYR A 58 -2.78 0.99 -3.46
C TYR A 58 -1.88 1.63 -2.39
N CYS A 59 -0.79 0.99 -2.01
CA CYS A 59 0.15 1.53 -1.02
C CYS A 59 0.76 2.86 -1.46
N ILE A 60 1.10 3.00 -2.73
CA ILE A 60 1.67 4.25 -3.27
C ILE A 60 0.63 5.35 -3.34
N LEU A 61 -0.52 5.09 -3.96
CA LEU A 61 -1.53 6.12 -4.25
C LEU A 61 -2.40 6.49 -3.05
N ASP A 62 -2.79 5.50 -2.25
CA ASP A 62 -3.76 5.72 -1.17
C ASP A 62 -3.10 5.83 0.20
N LEU A 63 -1.99 5.14 0.43
CA LEU A 63 -1.29 5.14 1.72
C LEU A 63 -0.04 6.03 1.76
N GLY A 64 0.41 6.55 0.62
CA GLY A 64 1.55 7.45 0.55
C GLY A 64 2.93 6.81 0.73
N PHE A 65 3.04 5.49 0.52
CA PHE A 65 4.35 4.83 0.54
C PHE A 65 5.22 5.25 -0.65
N SER A 66 6.54 5.33 -0.40
CA SER A 66 7.52 5.57 -1.46
C SER A 66 7.49 4.46 -2.51
N PRO A 67 7.65 4.79 -3.80
CA PRO A 67 7.80 3.79 -4.86
C PRO A 67 9.00 2.84 -4.69
N GLN A 68 10.01 3.22 -3.91
CA GLN A 68 11.18 2.40 -3.60
C GLN A 68 10.96 1.42 -2.44
N THR A 69 9.80 1.45 -1.80
CA THR A 69 9.45 0.51 -0.72
C THR A 69 9.50 -0.93 -1.24
N ASP A 70 10.04 -1.86 -0.44
CA ASP A 70 9.92 -3.29 -0.69
C ASP A 70 8.50 -3.74 -0.35
N PHE A 71 7.64 -3.80 -1.37
CA PHE A 71 6.22 -4.12 -1.19
C PHE A 71 5.97 -5.58 -0.83
N THR A 72 6.89 -6.48 -1.13
CA THR A 72 6.81 -7.88 -0.67
C THR A 72 6.97 -7.94 0.85
N LYS A 73 7.96 -7.25 1.39
CA LYS A 73 8.17 -7.15 2.84
C LYS A 73 7.03 -6.43 3.54
N LEU A 74 6.53 -5.34 2.96
CA LEU A 74 5.37 -4.63 3.48
C LEU A 74 4.13 -5.52 3.51
N ALA A 75 3.92 -6.34 2.49
CA ALA A 75 2.76 -7.24 2.41
C ALA A 75 2.76 -8.26 3.55
N PHE A 76 3.87 -8.93 3.81
CA PHE A 76 3.89 -9.86 4.93
C PHE A 76 3.86 -9.17 6.30
N PHE A 77 4.46 -7.99 6.44
CA PHE A 77 4.36 -7.20 7.67
C PHE A 77 2.90 -6.84 7.99
N THR A 78 2.16 -6.35 7.00
CA THR A 78 0.73 -6.07 7.18
C THR A 78 -0.08 -7.33 7.46
N TYR A 79 0.30 -8.47 6.90
CA TYR A 79 -0.31 -9.75 7.21
C TYR A 79 -0.14 -10.13 8.70
N TYR A 80 1.07 -9.98 9.25
CA TYR A 80 1.31 -10.20 10.69
C TYR A 80 0.46 -9.26 11.55
N LEU A 81 0.40 -7.99 11.19
CA LEU A 81 -0.47 -7.04 11.92
C LEU A 81 -1.95 -7.43 11.89
N LEU A 82 -2.42 -8.04 10.79
CA LEU A 82 -3.81 -8.45 10.68
C LEU A 82 -4.14 -9.73 11.44
N CYS A 83 -3.21 -10.67 11.48
CA CYS A 83 -3.50 -12.07 11.85
C CYS A 83 -2.87 -12.50 13.17
N ASP A 84 -1.96 -11.71 13.73
CA ASP A 84 -1.20 -12.08 14.93
C ASP A 84 -1.38 -11.02 16.02
N ASP A 85 -2.25 -11.31 16.98
CA ASP A 85 -2.56 -10.42 18.09
C ASP A 85 -1.36 -10.19 19.01
N GLU A 86 -0.48 -11.18 19.16
CA GLU A 86 0.75 -11.05 19.93
C GLU A 86 1.71 -10.06 19.26
N PHE A 87 1.87 -10.18 17.94
CA PHE A 87 2.72 -9.28 17.15
C PHE A 87 2.28 -7.81 17.26
N GLN A 88 0.97 -7.55 17.27
CA GLN A 88 0.41 -6.20 17.40
C GLN A 88 0.80 -5.51 18.72
N GLN A 89 1.13 -6.27 19.75
CA GLN A 89 1.42 -5.78 21.09
C GLN A 89 2.91 -5.56 21.35
N LEU A 90 3.78 -5.94 20.41
CA LEU A 90 5.22 -5.87 20.55
C LEU A 90 5.76 -4.47 20.23
N PRO A 91 6.78 -3.99 20.99
CA PRO A 91 7.59 -2.85 20.56
C PRO A 91 8.35 -3.16 19.27
N SER A 92 8.71 -2.13 18.49
CA SER A 92 9.39 -2.29 17.19
C SER A 92 10.66 -3.14 17.26
N ALA A 93 11.43 -3.04 18.35
CA ALA A 93 12.63 -3.87 18.54
C ALA A 93 12.29 -5.36 18.66
N GLN A 94 11.23 -5.68 19.40
CA GLN A 94 10.77 -7.06 19.56
C GLN A 94 10.07 -7.59 18.31
N MET A 95 9.43 -6.72 17.53
CA MET A 95 8.89 -7.09 16.22
C MET A 95 9.98 -7.59 15.26
N GLU A 96 11.14 -6.95 15.25
CA GLU A 96 12.29 -7.37 14.46
C GLU A 96 12.71 -8.80 14.82
N GLU A 97 12.86 -9.09 16.10
CA GLU A 97 13.23 -10.42 16.60
C GLU A 97 12.15 -11.47 16.31
N TYR A 98 10.90 -11.11 16.51
CA TYR A 98 9.75 -11.98 16.26
C TYR A 98 9.68 -12.43 14.79
N LEU A 99 9.86 -11.49 13.87
CA LEU A 99 9.89 -11.78 12.44
C LEU A 99 11.11 -12.60 12.04
N ARG A 100 12.26 -12.33 12.65
CA ARG A 100 13.50 -13.10 12.41
C ARG A 100 13.35 -14.56 12.82
N ALA A 101 12.67 -14.83 13.93
CA ALA A 101 12.39 -16.18 14.39
C ALA A 101 11.55 -16.98 13.37
N ASP A 102 10.68 -16.30 12.61
CA ASP A 102 9.87 -16.90 11.54
C ASP A 102 10.56 -16.86 10.15
N GLY A 103 11.83 -16.47 10.09
CA GLY A 103 12.61 -16.46 8.86
C GLY A 103 12.47 -15.18 8.02
N HIS A 104 11.86 -14.13 8.56
CA HIS A 104 11.70 -12.84 7.89
C HIS A 104 12.69 -11.79 8.40
N THR A 105 13.43 -11.16 7.50
CA THR A 105 14.40 -10.13 7.83
C THR A 105 13.85 -8.74 7.55
N LEU A 106 13.54 -8.01 8.61
CA LEU A 106 13.16 -6.59 8.57
C LEU A 106 13.93 -5.85 9.67
N SER A 107 14.60 -4.76 9.31
CA SER A 107 15.25 -3.94 10.31
C SER A 107 14.23 -3.16 11.13
N ARG A 108 14.59 -2.85 12.37
CA ARG A 108 13.79 -1.98 13.26
C ARG A 108 13.44 -0.64 12.59
N GLN A 109 14.37 -0.07 11.83
CA GLN A 109 14.13 1.19 11.12
C GLN A 109 13.04 1.05 10.04
N THR A 110 13.08 -0.04 9.28
CA THR A 110 12.05 -0.35 8.26
C THR A 110 10.69 -0.56 8.91
N ILE A 111 10.63 -1.32 10.01
CA ILE A 111 9.39 -1.53 10.78
C ILE A 111 8.83 -0.20 11.28
N SER A 112 9.67 0.65 11.85
CA SER A 112 9.26 1.97 12.33
C SER A 112 8.71 2.85 11.21
N ASN A 113 9.34 2.82 10.03
CA ASN A 113 8.87 3.55 8.85
C ASN A 113 7.50 3.04 8.36
N TYR A 114 7.30 1.71 8.34
CA TYR A 114 6.02 1.13 7.96
C TYR A 114 4.92 1.54 8.94
N LEU A 115 5.19 1.48 10.23
CA LEU A 115 4.22 1.89 11.26
C LEU A 115 3.87 3.38 11.15
N LEU A 116 4.85 4.25 10.90
CA LEU A 116 4.60 5.68 10.71
C LEU A 116 3.70 5.96 9.50
N CYS A 117 3.95 5.28 8.37
CA CYS A 117 3.13 5.43 7.17
C CYS A 117 1.70 4.92 7.39
N LEU A 118 1.53 3.78 8.05
CA LEU A 118 0.22 3.22 8.37
C LEU A 118 -0.56 4.11 9.35
N GLU A 119 0.12 4.70 10.32
CA GLU A 119 -0.46 5.64 11.27
C GLU A 119 -0.87 6.94 10.58
N ALA A 120 -0.02 7.49 9.70
CA ALA A 120 -0.33 8.68 8.90
C ALA A 120 -1.54 8.47 7.98
N ALA A 121 -1.75 7.23 7.49
CA ALA A 121 -2.92 6.83 6.72
C ALA A 121 -4.15 6.51 7.58
N SER A 122 -4.07 6.70 8.90
CA SER A 122 -5.14 6.40 9.87
C SER A 122 -5.58 4.93 9.90
N LEU A 123 -4.73 4.01 9.48
CA LEU A 123 -5.03 2.57 9.49
C LEU A 123 -4.70 1.92 10.84
N ILE A 124 -3.74 2.47 11.56
CA ILE A 124 -3.36 2.03 12.90
C ILE A 124 -3.27 3.22 13.84
N CYS A 125 -3.39 2.95 15.14
CA CYS A 125 -3.12 3.90 16.19
C CYS A 125 -2.15 3.25 17.19
N ARG A 126 -1.07 3.96 17.55
CA ARG A 126 -0.14 3.49 18.57
C ARG A 126 -0.46 4.15 19.90
N GLY A 127 -0.57 3.35 20.96
CA GLY A 127 -0.77 3.86 22.30
C GLY A 127 0.50 4.54 22.84
N PHE A 128 0.33 5.68 23.52
CA PHE A 128 1.42 6.45 24.14
C PHE A 128 1.52 6.27 25.64
N ASP A 129 0.62 5.49 26.26
CA ASP A 129 0.65 5.26 27.69
C ASP A 129 1.77 4.28 28.05
N TYR A 130 2.31 4.42 29.27
CA TYR A 130 3.44 3.66 29.85
C TYR A 130 3.29 2.12 29.87
N ALA A 131 2.21 1.59 29.34
CA ALA A 131 2.04 0.18 28.99
C ALA A 131 2.70 -0.13 27.64
N PRO A 132 3.11 -1.37 27.35
CA PRO A 132 3.65 -1.75 26.05
C PRO A 132 2.73 -1.22 24.94
N ALA A 133 3.34 -0.53 23.98
CA ALA A 133 2.64 0.17 22.91
C ALA A 133 1.75 -0.81 22.13
N ARG A 134 0.47 -0.83 22.44
CA ARG A 134 -0.49 -1.65 21.73
C ARG A 134 -0.89 -0.94 20.45
N ILE A 135 -0.66 -1.61 19.33
CA ILE A 135 -1.16 -1.14 18.03
C ILE A 135 -2.65 -1.47 17.96
N LYS A 136 -3.46 -0.43 17.78
CA LYS A 136 -4.90 -0.61 17.49
C LYS A 136 -5.10 -0.46 15.99
N LEU A 137 -5.68 -1.47 15.38
CA LEU A 137 -6.08 -1.42 13.98
C LEU A 137 -7.39 -0.64 13.84
N SER A 138 -7.46 0.28 12.88
CA SER A 138 -8.73 0.92 12.54
C SER A 138 -9.68 -0.08 11.87
N SER A 139 -10.99 0.19 11.92
CA SER A 139 -11.97 -0.63 11.21
C SER A 139 -11.70 -0.72 9.69
N GLY A 140 -11.13 0.36 9.11
CA GLY A 140 -10.74 0.41 7.71
C GLY A 140 -9.52 -0.44 7.37
N PHE A 141 -8.65 -0.78 8.34
CA PHE A 141 -7.44 -1.57 8.08
C PHE A 141 -7.79 -2.96 7.53
N ASN A 142 -8.66 -3.68 8.20
CA ASN A 142 -9.11 -5.00 7.75
C ASN A 142 -9.74 -4.94 6.35
N PHE A 143 -10.61 -3.98 6.11
CA PHE A 143 -11.25 -3.80 4.82
C PHE A 143 -10.24 -3.45 3.71
N SER A 144 -9.32 -2.54 4.00
CA SER A 144 -8.36 -2.05 3.01
C SER A 144 -7.29 -3.08 2.64
N ILE A 145 -6.78 -3.85 3.62
CA ILE A 145 -5.67 -4.77 3.40
C ILE A 145 -6.15 -6.19 3.09
N SER A 146 -7.22 -6.66 3.72
CA SER A 146 -7.72 -8.04 3.54
C SER A 146 -8.12 -8.37 2.10
N ARG A 147 -8.54 -7.37 1.31
CA ARG A 147 -8.87 -7.57 -0.12
C ARG A 147 -7.68 -8.06 -0.96
N PHE A 148 -6.46 -7.88 -0.48
CA PHE A 148 -5.26 -8.34 -1.17
C PHE A 148 -4.77 -9.72 -0.69
N LYS A 149 -5.38 -10.28 0.35
CA LYS A 149 -5.02 -11.61 0.90
C LYS A 149 -5.33 -12.77 -0.03
N SER A 150 -6.35 -12.65 -0.85
CA SER A 150 -6.93 -13.77 -1.61
C SER A 150 -6.22 -14.05 -2.93
N ARG A 151 -5.11 -13.42 -3.22
CA ARG A 151 -4.34 -13.68 -4.44
C ARG A 151 -3.03 -14.37 -4.08
N PRO A 152 -2.83 -15.58 -4.60
CA PRO A 152 -1.57 -16.28 -4.45
C PRO A 152 -0.43 -15.51 -5.11
#